data_72e19056ff7bd5b06f00309f4540c9c6
#
_entry.id   72e19056ff7bd5b06f00309f4540c9c6
#
_cell.length_a   1.000
_cell.length_b   1.000
_cell.length_c   1.000
_cell.angle_alpha   90.00
_cell.angle_beta   90.00
_cell.angle_gamma   90.00
#
_symmetry.space_group_name_H-M   'P 1'
#
loop_
_entity.id
_entity.type
_entity.pdbx_description
1 polymer ?
#
loop_
_entity_poly.entity_id
_entity_poly.type
_entity_poly.pdbx_seq_one_letter_code
_entity_poly.pdbx_strand_id
1 'polypeptide(L)'
;GCKKCGIPFEPTYLDSLIFAQNLLPELGKYKLDIVADHLQLPQFNHHRASDDAVPVAQMLAKFFVMLEERGVTRLQQINDEMTKLRPLGVKRNRFPKHIILIAKNKVGLKNLYQLISASNLKYFKRVPIIPKSELVAHREGLIIGSACEAGELFRAIVDHKDWNELKRIASFYDYLEIQPLGNNRFMVRDGTVRDDEDLKDFNRTVVKLGEELGKPVCATGDVHFLDPEDEVYRHILLASKKFADANEPVPLYFRTTDEMLKEFDYLGKEKAYEVVVTNTRAIAEQVEDIELLPKGKLFPPRLENSEEDLNRMVWGKAHELYGDDLPQLIVDRLNVELGSILGKYDVVYMSAQKLVQRSLECGYLVGSRGSVGSSLVAYMAGITEVNALPPHYRCPKCRNVEFHAGEYGCGADMPDKMCPVCGTKYAKDGFDIPFETFLGYGGGKVPDIDLNFSGEYQARAHAHAVEMFGKTQVFRAGTIGTLAEKTAYGFVKKYLEENGIAAGNAEIDRLTAGCVGVRRTTGQHPGGLVVVPDDMDIEDFCPVQHPADDPDSDTITTHFEYHCMEDNLLKLDMLGHDDPTMIRMLENLTGVNARAIPLDDPD
;
A
#
# COMPACT_ATOMS: atom_id res chain seq x y z
N GLY A 1 -1.79 6.05 -48.35
CA GLY A 1 -1.91 5.84 -49.78
C GLY A 1 -3.27 5.28 -50.14
N CYS A 2 -3.55 4.04 -49.80
CA CYS A 2 -4.81 3.34 -50.20
C CYS A 2 -6.06 4.03 -49.68
N LYS A 3 -6.09 4.45 -48.41
CA LYS A 3 -7.23 5.19 -47.80
C LYS A 3 -7.53 6.50 -48.54
N LYS A 4 -6.50 7.23 -49.02
CA LYS A 4 -6.67 8.47 -49.84
C LYS A 4 -7.26 8.21 -51.23
N CYS A 5 -7.07 7.00 -51.74
CA CYS A 5 -7.55 6.57 -53.05
C CYS A 5 -8.86 5.75 -52.97
N GLY A 6 -9.45 5.62 -51.78
CA GLY A 6 -10.66 4.81 -51.60
C GLY A 6 -10.48 3.30 -51.86
N ILE A 7 -9.22 2.80 -51.82
CA ILE A 7 -8.90 1.40 -52.07
C ILE A 7 -8.98 0.65 -50.74
N PRO A 8 -9.82 -0.38 -50.59
CA PRO A 8 -9.83 -1.23 -49.40
C PRO A 8 -8.49 -1.98 -49.34
N PHE A 9 -7.81 -1.85 -48.18
CA PHE A 9 -6.52 -2.48 -47.96
C PHE A 9 -6.46 -3.00 -46.52
N GLU A 10 -6.62 -4.29 -46.37
CA GLU A 10 -6.55 -5.02 -45.10
C GLU A 10 -5.38 -6.02 -45.14
N PRO A 11 -4.13 -5.56 -44.99
CA PRO A 11 -2.97 -6.44 -45.09
C PRO A 11 -2.77 -7.27 -43.83
N THR A 12 -2.21 -8.47 -44.01
CA THR A 12 -1.61 -9.22 -42.91
C THR A 12 -0.23 -8.62 -42.62
N TYR A 13 0.02 -8.24 -41.35
CA TYR A 13 1.31 -7.70 -40.94
C TYR A 13 2.20 -8.81 -40.41
N LEU A 14 3.44 -8.85 -40.88
CA LEU A 14 4.50 -9.75 -40.40
C LEU A 14 5.66 -8.89 -39.88
N ASP A 15 6.09 -9.17 -38.67
CA ASP A 15 7.21 -8.45 -38.01
C ASP A 15 8.51 -9.24 -38.19
N SER A 16 9.40 -8.75 -39.10
CA SER A 16 10.68 -9.38 -39.39
C SER A 16 11.61 -9.49 -38.18
N LEU A 17 11.49 -8.58 -37.18
CA LEU A 17 12.26 -8.64 -35.96
C LEU A 17 11.84 -9.83 -35.10
N ILE A 18 10.55 -10.13 -35.04
CA ILE A 18 10.02 -11.30 -34.32
C ILE A 18 10.54 -12.58 -34.98
N PHE A 19 10.53 -12.67 -36.30
CA PHE A 19 11.11 -13.80 -37.02
C PHE A 19 12.59 -13.97 -36.70
N ALA A 20 13.38 -12.92 -36.82
CA ALA A 20 14.81 -12.96 -36.57
C ALA A 20 15.11 -13.42 -35.12
N GLN A 21 14.40 -12.89 -34.13
CA GLN A 21 14.61 -13.23 -32.71
C GLN A 21 14.30 -14.70 -32.36
N ASN A 22 13.37 -15.32 -33.07
CA ASN A 22 12.96 -16.69 -32.79
C ASN A 22 13.61 -17.74 -33.71
N LEU A 23 13.92 -17.36 -34.95
CA LEU A 23 14.55 -18.27 -35.91
C LEU A 23 16.09 -18.23 -35.87
N LEU A 24 16.67 -17.13 -35.35
CA LEU A 24 18.11 -16.93 -35.24
C LEU A 24 18.50 -16.60 -33.79
N PRO A 25 18.23 -17.50 -32.83
CA PRO A 25 18.45 -17.23 -31.42
C PRO A 25 19.92 -17.03 -31.04
N GLU A 26 20.85 -17.45 -31.88
CA GLU A 26 22.30 -17.30 -31.73
C GLU A 26 22.79 -15.87 -31.91
N LEU A 27 21.99 -14.98 -32.54
CA LEU A 27 22.37 -13.59 -32.75
C LEU A 27 22.22 -12.77 -31.47
N GLY A 28 23.28 -12.09 -31.07
CA GLY A 28 23.24 -11.20 -29.88
C GLY A 28 22.59 -9.84 -30.13
N LYS A 29 22.42 -9.44 -31.42
CA LYS A 29 21.80 -8.18 -31.87
C LYS A 29 21.04 -8.41 -33.16
N TYR A 30 19.87 -7.75 -33.29
CA TYR A 30 18.93 -7.92 -34.41
C TYR A 30 18.72 -6.61 -35.19
N LYS A 31 19.81 -5.86 -35.42
CA LYS A 31 19.77 -4.74 -36.37
C LYS A 31 19.66 -5.28 -37.78
N LEU A 32 19.07 -4.49 -38.69
CA LEU A 32 18.78 -4.90 -40.06
C LEU A 32 20.05 -5.38 -40.82
N ASP A 33 21.15 -4.64 -40.66
CA ASP A 33 22.47 -4.96 -41.21
C ASP A 33 23.00 -6.31 -40.69
N ILE A 34 22.95 -6.53 -39.38
CA ILE A 34 23.46 -7.76 -38.74
C ILE A 34 22.67 -8.99 -39.19
N VAL A 35 21.34 -8.88 -39.27
CA VAL A 35 20.49 -9.99 -39.72
C VAL A 35 20.68 -10.26 -41.20
N ALA A 36 20.84 -9.21 -42.03
CA ALA A 36 21.12 -9.34 -43.46
C ALA A 36 22.46 -10.05 -43.72
N ASP A 37 23.50 -9.65 -43.01
CA ASP A 37 24.83 -10.28 -43.12
C ASP A 37 24.80 -11.76 -42.71
N HIS A 38 24.12 -12.08 -41.61
CA HIS A 38 23.97 -13.47 -41.13
C HIS A 38 23.22 -14.34 -42.17
N LEU A 39 22.18 -13.78 -42.79
CA LEU A 39 21.41 -14.47 -43.85
C LEU A 39 22.08 -14.42 -45.23
N GLN A 40 23.29 -13.84 -45.32
CA GLN A 40 24.07 -13.68 -46.55
C GLN A 40 23.29 -12.97 -47.67
N LEU A 41 22.57 -11.88 -47.28
CA LEU A 41 21.87 -11.05 -48.23
C LEU A 41 22.80 -10.02 -48.87
N PRO A 42 22.49 -9.52 -50.13
CA PRO A 42 23.28 -8.48 -50.77
C PRO A 42 23.41 -7.22 -49.92
N GLN A 43 24.56 -6.56 -49.95
CA GLN A 43 24.76 -5.28 -49.27
C GLN A 43 23.83 -4.20 -49.82
N PHE A 44 23.32 -3.36 -48.94
CA PHE A 44 22.37 -2.28 -49.25
C PHE A 44 22.76 -0.98 -48.55
N ASN A 45 22.33 0.15 -49.13
CA ASN A 45 22.58 1.47 -48.55
C ASN A 45 21.44 1.85 -47.59
N HIS A 46 21.78 2.11 -46.33
CA HIS A 46 20.82 2.55 -45.33
C HIS A 46 20.27 3.96 -45.59
N HIS A 47 19.05 4.21 -45.10
CA HIS A 47 18.38 5.51 -45.04
C HIS A 47 17.58 5.98 -46.27
N ARG A 48 17.23 5.04 -47.16
CA ARG A 48 16.18 5.23 -48.14
C ARG A 48 15.10 4.17 -47.97
N ALA A 49 13.84 4.57 -47.88
CA ALA A 49 12.71 3.68 -47.59
C ALA A 49 12.63 2.47 -48.58
N SER A 50 12.99 2.65 -49.85
CA SER A 50 13.07 1.57 -50.84
C SER A 50 14.23 0.59 -50.56
N ASP A 51 15.36 1.13 -50.13
CA ASP A 51 16.58 0.37 -49.93
C ASP A 51 16.54 -0.44 -48.62
N ASP A 52 15.77 0.01 -47.62
CA ASP A 52 15.48 -0.75 -46.40
C ASP A 52 14.36 -1.79 -46.60
N ALA A 53 13.42 -1.57 -47.51
CA ALA A 53 12.30 -2.50 -47.75
C ALA A 53 12.72 -3.78 -48.49
N VAL A 54 13.68 -3.68 -49.42
CA VAL A 54 14.17 -4.84 -50.21
C VAL A 54 14.84 -5.90 -49.31
N PRO A 55 15.79 -5.57 -48.43
CA PRO A 55 16.37 -6.53 -47.48
C PRO A 55 15.33 -7.18 -46.58
N VAL A 56 14.35 -6.42 -46.09
CA VAL A 56 13.25 -6.98 -45.26
C VAL A 56 12.45 -8.02 -46.04
N ALA A 57 12.11 -7.76 -47.31
CA ALA A 57 11.42 -8.73 -48.14
C ALA A 57 12.26 -9.99 -48.39
N GLN A 58 13.56 -9.82 -48.63
CA GLN A 58 14.50 -10.95 -48.81
C GLN A 58 14.67 -11.76 -47.49
N MET A 59 14.75 -11.09 -46.35
CA MET A 59 14.73 -11.76 -45.02
C MET A 59 13.48 -12.59 -44.82
N LEU A 60 12.30 -12.02 -45.09
CA LEU A 60 11.04 -12.74 -44.98
C LEU A 60 11.01 -13.99 -45.87
N ALA A 61 11.53 -13.91 -47.10
CA ALA A 61 11.65 -15.08 -48.00
C ALA A 61 12.52 -16.18 -47.36
N LYS A 62 13.65 -15.81 -46.73
CA LYS A 62 14.51 -16.77 -46.00
C LYS A 62 13.81 -17.35 -44.77
N PHE A 63 13.13 -16.52 -44.01
CA PHE A 63 12.37 -16.98 -42.86
C PHE A 63 11.23 -17.94 -43.23
N PHE A 64 10.55 -17.71 -44.33
CA PHE A 64 9.54 -18.64 -44.80
C PHE A 64 10.13 -20.02 -45.17
N VAL A 65 11.28 -20.07 -45.80
CA VAL A 65 11.98 -21.35 -46.05
C VAL A 65 12.29 -22.05 -44.72
N MET A 66 12.83 -21.33 -43.75
CA MET A 66 13.12 -21.90 -42.42
C MET A 66 11.86 -22.39 -41.69
N LEU A 67 10.71 -21.77 -41.93
CA LEU A 67 9.43 -22.19 -41.40
C LEU A 67 8.86 -23.41 -42.13
N GLU A 68 8.99 -23.48 -43.44
CA GLU A 68 8.58 -24.65 -44.23
C GLU A 68 9.37 -25.89 -43.80
N GLU A 69 10.67 -25.78 -43.58
CA GLU A 69 11.52 -26.85 -43.03
C GLU A 69 11.04 -27.36 -41.66
N ARG A 70 10.29 -26.53 -40.92
CA ARG A 70 9.67 -26.85 -39.62
C ARG A 70 8.21 -27.31 -39.73
N GLY A 71 7.70 -27.48 -40.97
CA GLY A 71 6.33 -27.92 -41.22
C GLY A 71 5.27 -26.83 -41.10
N VAL A 72 5.68 -25.55 -41.04
CA VAL A 72 4.76 -24.41 -41.03
C VAL A 72 4.45 -23.99 -42.45
N THR A 73 3.28 -24.35 -42.94
CA THR A 73 2.85 -24.14 -44.34
C THR A 73 1.73 -23.10 -44.49
N ARG A 74 1.21 -22.58 -43.37
CA ARG A 74 0.12 -21.62 -43.37
C ARG A 74 0.44 -20.46 -42.43
N LEU A 75 0.03 -19.23 -42.80
CA LEU A 75 0.24 -18.02 -42.02
C LEU A 75 -0.33 -18.11 -40.60
N GLN A 76 -1.46 -18.79 -40.42
CA GLN A 76 -2.12 -18.98 -39.11
C GLN A 76 -1.26 -19.78 -38.12
N GLN A 77 -0.34 -20.64 -38.60
CA GLN A 77 0.55 -21.46 -37.79
C GLN A 77 1.79 -20.70 -37.28
N ILE A 78 2.11 -19.55 -37.89
CA ILE A 78 3.35 -18.81 -37.61
C ILE A 78 3.43 -18.38 -36.14
N ASN A 79 2.36 -17.83 -35.60
CA ASN A 79 2.36 -17.36 -34.19
C ASN A 79 2.58 -18.50 -33.19
N ASP A 80 2.01 -19.67 -33.46
CA ASP A 80 2.18 -20.86 -32.62
C ASP A 80 3.62 -21.35 -32.67
N GLU A 81 4.21 -21.39 -33.88
CA GLU A 81 5.60 -21.81 -34.06
C GLU A 81 6.58 -20.80 -33.45
N MET A 82 6.37 -19.49 -33.65
CA MET A 82 7.16 -18.43 -32.98
C MET A 82 7.11 -18.55 -31.47
N THR A 83 5.98 -19.00 -30.90
CA THR A 83 5.83 -19.23 -29.48
C THR A 83 6.63 -20.44 -28.99
N LYS A 84 6.65 -21.54 -29.76
CA LYS A 84 7.43 -22.76 -29.47
C LYS A 84 8.94 -22.53 -29.56
N LEU A 85 9.38 -21.82 -30.59
CA LEU A 85 10.79 -21.53 -30.85
C LEU A 85 11.42 -20.51 -29.93
N ARG A 86 10.60 -19.87 -29.12
CA ARG A 86 11.04 -18.79 -28.24
C ARG A 86 12.14 -19.27 -27.29
N PRO A 87 13.36 -18.71 -27.36
CA PRO A 87 14.43 -19.11 -26.45
C PRO A 87 14.02 -18.89 -25.00
N LEU A 88 14.22 -19.91 -24.16
CA LEU A 88 14.07 -19.79 -22.71
C LEU A 88 15.01 -18.69 -22.20
N GLY A 89 14.46 -17.58 -21.74
CA GLY A 89 15.23 -16.47 -21.19
C GLY A 89 15.32 -15.21 -22.05
N VAL A 90 14.81 -15.16 -23.27
CA VAL A 90 14.68 -13.90 -24.01
C VAL A 90 13.61 -13.04 -23.36
N LYS A 91 14.05 -12.07 -22.55
CA LYS A 91 13.18 -11.05 -21.96
C LYS A 91 12.63 -10.18 -23.11
N ARG A 92 11.38 -10.34 -23.46
CA ARG A 92 10.68 -9.29 -24.20
C ARG A 92 10.71 -8.05 -23.32
N ASN A 93 11.30 -6.96 -23.83
CA ASN A 93 11.16 -5.62 -23.24
C ASN A 93 9.71 -5.13 -23.52
N ARG A 94 8.72 -5.79 -22.92
CA ARG A 94 7.33 -5.34 -22.99
C ARG A 94 7.15 -4.40 -21.80
N PHE A 95 6.93 -3.15 -22.12
CA PHE A 95 6.42 -2.21 -21.13
C PHE A 95 5.09 -2.74 -20.59
N PRO A 96 4.86 -2.67 -19.27
CA PRO A 96 3.56 -3.01 -18.71
C PRO A 96 2.48 -2.13 -19.34
N LYS A 97 1.27 -2.67 -19.42
CA LYS A 97 0.10 -1.97 -19.97
C LYS A 97 -0.85 -1.63 -18.83
N HIS A 98 -1.54 -0.50 -18.96
CA HIS A 98 -2.57 -0.14 -18.00
C HIS A 98 -3.78 -1.06 -18.14
N ILE A 99 -4.46 -1.28 -17.01
CA ILE A 99 -5.70 -2.03 -16.91
C ILE A 99 -6.55 -1.45 -15.80
N ILE A 100 -7.86 -1.48 -15.96
CA ILE A 100 -8.81 -1.09 -14.92
C ILE A 100 -9.39 -2.34 -14.27
N LEU A 101 -9.38 -2.39 -12.95
CA LEU A 101 -9.99 -3.42 -12.13
C LEU A 101 -10.99 -2.78 -11.18
N ILE A 102 -12.25 -3.19 -11.26
CA ILE A 102 -13.33 -2.72 -10.38
C ILE A 102 -13.80 -3.91 -9.55
N ALA A 103 -13.71 -3.81 -8.24
CA ALA A 103 -14.29 -4.81 -7.35
C ALA A 103 -15.82 -4.70 -7.37
N LYS A 104 -16.50 -5.77 -7.76
CA LYS A 104 -17.95 -5.83 -7.86
C LYS A 104 -18.63 -6.19 -6.55
N ASN A 105 -17.96 -6.99 -5.73
CA ASN A 105 -18.43 -7.49 -4.44
C ASN A 105 -17.25 -7.81 -3.51
N LYS A 106 -17.51 -8.34 -2.33
CA LYS A 106 -16.45 -8.70 -1.36
C LYS A 106 -15.45 -9.73 -1.88
N VAL A 107 -15.87 -10.68 -2.70
CA VAL A 107 -14.95 -11.66 -3.32
C VAL A 107 -14.00 -10.94 -4.27
N GLY A 108 -14.53 -10.04 -5.11
CA GLY A 108 -13.74 -9.21 -5.99
C GLY A 108 -12.79 -8.28 -5.24
N LEU A 109 -13.22 -7.73 -4.10
CA LEU A 109 -12.36 -6.88 -3.26
C LEU A 109 -11.16 -7.66 -2.73
N LYS A 110 -11.36 -8.86 -2.19
CA LYS A 110 -10.27 -9.73 -1.72
C LYS A 110 -9.34 -10.12 -2.87
N ASN A 111 -9.88 -10.51 -4.01
CA ASN A 111 -9.10 -10.81 -5.21
C ASN A 111 -8.28 -9.60 -5.70
N LEU A 112 -8.86 -8.40 -5.67
CA LEU A 112 -8.15 -7.15 -5.99
C LEU A 112 -6.98 -6.93 -5.03
N TYR A 113 -7.18 -7.10 -3.72
CA TYR A 113 -6.12 -6.95 -2.72
C TYR A 113 -5.01 -7.99 -2.91
N GLN A 114 -5.35 -9.24 -3.19
CA GLN A 114 -4.36 -10.30 -3.50
C GLN A 114 -3.54 -9.98 -4.75
N LEU A 115 -4.18 -9.47 -5.80
CA LEU A 115 -3.49 -9.03 -7.02
C LEU A 115 -2.54 -7.86 -6.76
N ILE A 116 -2.96 -6.87 -5.96
CA ILE A 116 -2.12 -5.74 -5.57
C ILE A 116 -0.93 -6.22 -4.72
N SER A 117 -1.16 -7.09 -3.73
CA SER A 117 -0.09 -7.70 -2.92
C SER A 117 0.91 -8.45 -3.81
N ALA A 118 0.42 -9.31 -4.70
CA ALA A 118 1.28 -10.05 -5.62
C ALA A 118 2.08 -9.14 -6.56
N SER A 119 1.47 -8.07 -7.07
CA SER A 119 2.12 -7.10 -7.95
C SER A 119 3.26 -6.34 -7.26
N ASN A 120 3.12 -6.08 -5.96
CA ASN A 120 4.12 -5.39 -5.16
C ASN A 120 5.21 -6.34 -4.62
N LEU A 121 4.85 -7.56 -4.20
CA LEU A 121 5.80 -8.47 -3.55
C LEU A 121 6.53 -9.40 -4.53
N LYS A 122 5.82 -9.89 -5.56
CA LYS A 122 6.36 -10.92 -6.47
C LYS A 122 6.75 -10.37 -7.84
N TYR A 123 6.00 -9.39 -8.35
CA TYR A 123 6.08 -8.97 -9.74
C TYR A 123 6.48 -7.50 -9.92
N PHE A 124 6.97 -6.87 -8.88
CA PHE A 124 7.45 -5.48 -8.94
C PHE A 124 8.69 -5.34 -9.84
N LYS A 125 8.62 -4.43 -10.84
CA LYS A 125 9.74 -4.06 -11.72
C LYS A 125 9.68 -2.56 -12.01
N ARG A 126 10.23 -1.74 -11.14
CA ARG A 126 10.09 -0.28 -11.11
C ARG A 126 8.67 0.20 -10.82
N VAL A 127 7.66 -0.55 -11.23
CA VAL A 127 6.23 -0.36 -10.96
C VAL A 127 5.61 -1.71 -10.63
N PRO A 128 4.49 -1.75 -9.89
CA PRO A 128 3.73 -2.97 -9.67
C PRO A 128 3.20 -3.53 -10.99
N ILE A 129 3.36 -4.83 -11.22
CA ILE A 129 2.91 -5.51 -12.45
C ILE A 129 2.03 -6.69 -12.08
N ILE A 130 0.89 -6.82 -12.75
CA ILE A 130 -0.01 -7.97 -12.63
C ILE A 130 0.13 -8.83 -13.90
N PRO A 131 0.72 -10.05 -13.82
CA PRO A 131 0.68 -10.98 -14.93
C PRO A 131 -0.75 -11.37 -15.29
N LYS A 132 -1.05 -11.54 -16.58
CA LYS A 132 -2.40 -11.97 -17.02
C LYS A 132 -2.83 -13.30 -16.40
N SER A 133 -1.90 -14.23 -16.17
CA SER A 133 -2.17 -15.51 -15.49
C SER A 133 -2.70 -15.33 -14.06
N GLU A 134 -2.09 -14.42 -13.30
CA GLU A 134 -2.56 -14.07 -11.95
C GLU A 134 -3.94 -13.41 -12.01
N LEU A 135 -4.14 -12.48 -12.95
CA LEU A 135 -5.42 -11.81 -13.11
C LEU A 135 -6.54 -12.81 -13.47
N VAL A 136 -6.27 -13.78 -14.34
CA VAL A 136 -7.24 -14.83 -14.70
C VAL A 136 -7.59 -15.70 -13.49
N ALA A 137 -6.59 -16.06 -12.68
CA ALA A 137 -6.79 -16.87 -11.48
C ALA A 137 -7.63 -16.15 -10.40
N HIS A 138 -7.60 -14.82 -10.37
CA HIS A 138 -8.31 -13.98 -9.37
C HIS A 138 -9.42 -13.12 -10.00
N ARG A 139 -9.97 -13.55 -11.15
CA ARG A 139 -10.95 -12.75 -11.91
C ARG A 139 -12.33 -12.67 -11.24
N GLU A 140 -12.68 -13.62 -10.40
CA GLU A 140 -14.01 -13.68 -9.78
C GLU A 140 -14.32 -12.41 -8.99
N GLY A 141 -15.52 -11.85 -9.21
CA GLY A 141 -15.97 -10.63 -8.55
C GLY A 141 -15.30 -9.33 -9.05
N LEU A 142 -14.51 -9.39 -10.13
CA LEU A 142 -13.89 -8.22 -10.77
C LEU A 142 -14.56 -7.90 -12.11
N ILE A 143 -14.66 -6.61 -12.41
CA ILE A 143 -14.97 -6.06 -13.73
C ILE A 143 -13.67 -5.51 -14.29
N ILE A 144 -13.31 -5.92 -15.52
CA ILE A 144 -12.03 -5.58 -16.14
C ILE A 144 -12.25 -4.65 -17.33
N GLY A 145 -11.65 -3.47 -17.28
CA GLY A 145 -11.69 -2.45 -18.33
C GLY A 145 -10.39 -2.33 -19.13
N SER A 146 -10.49 -1.92 -20.39
CA SER A 146 -9.35 -1.83 -21.32
C SER A 146 -8.39 -0.67 -21.03
N ALA A 147 -8.73 0.22 -20.12
CA ALA A 147 -7.97 1.40 -19.71
C ALA A 147 -7.71 2.44 -20.82
N CYS A 148 -6.77 3.36 -20.55
CA CYS A 148 -6.43 4.52 -21.37
C CYS A 148 -5.54 4.17 -22.58
N GLU A 149 -4.90 5.18 -23.15
CA GLU A 149 -3.96 5.06 -24.29
C GLU A 149 -2.73 4.17 -23.96
N ALA A 150 -2.38 4.04 -22.69
CA ALA A 150 -1.33 3.12 -22.23
C ALA A 150 -1.81 1.67 -22.05
N GLY A 151 -3.11 1.41 -22.25
CA GLY A 151 -3.71 0.08 -22.24
C GLY A 151 -3.27 -0.78 -23.43
N GLU A 152 -3.44 -2.11 -23.32
CA GLU A 152 -3.03 -3.04 -24.39
C GLU A 152 -3.85 -2.84 -25.66
N LEU A 153 -5.18 -2.65 -25.53
CA LEU A 153 -6.06 -2.50 -26.69
C LEU A 153 -5.77 -1.21 -27.45
N PHE A 154 -5.72 -0.07 -26.76
CA PHE A 154 -5.48 1.22 -27.42
C PHE A 154 -4.10 1.25 -28.10
N ARG A 155 -3.06 0.75 -27.43
CA ARG A 155 -1.71 0.62 -28.06
C ARG A 155 -1.73 -0.29 -29.26
N ALA A 156 -2.49 -1.38 -29.27
CA ALA A 156 -2.61 -2.25 -30.42
C ALA A 156 -3.29 -1.55 -31.61
N ILE A 157 -4.26 -0.65 -31.36
CA ILE A 157 -4.90 0.19 -32.38
C ILE A 157 -3.88 1.19 -32.95
N VAL A 158 -3.13 1.90 -32.09
CA VAL A 158 -2.07 2.83 -32.51
C VAL A 158 -0.99 2.13 -33.32
N ASP A 159 -0.63 0.90 -32.94
CA ASP A 159 0.34 0.05 -33.63
C ASP A 159 -0.23 -0.61 -34.92
N HIS A 160 -1.46 -0.26 -35.32
CA HIS A 160 -2.14 -0.77 -36.49
C HIS A 160 -2.20 -2.30 -36.59
N LYS A 161 -2.46 -2.97 -35.44
CA LYS A 161 -2.68 -4.43 -35.44
C LYS A 161 -3.91 -4.79 -36.28
N ASP A 162 -3.91 -6.00 -36.87
CA ASP A 162 -5.04 -6.46 -37.65
C ASP A 162 -6.32 -6.64 -36.80
N TRP A 163 -7.46 -6.65 -37.49
CA TRP A 163 -8.79 -6.67 -36.84
C TRP A 163 -9.02 -7.92 -35.97
N ASN A 164 -8.47 -9.08 -36.37
CA ASN A 164 -8.62 -10.31 -35.59
C ASN A 164 -7.80 -10.24 -34.29
N GLU A 165 -6.59 -9.66 -34.35
CA GLU A 165 -5.77 -9.43 -33.15
C GLU A 165 -6.42 -8.40 -32.23
N LEU A 166 -7.00 -7.33 -32.75
CA LEU A 166 -7.76 -6.36 -31.95
C LEU A 166 -8.96 -7.01 -31.26
N LYS A 167 -9.73 -7.85 -31.98
CA LYS A 167 -10.82 -8.62 -31.37
C LYS A 167 -10.34 -9.57 -30.29
N ARG A 168 -9.25 -10.28 -30.50
CA ARG A 168 -8.64 -11.19 -29.52
C ARG A 168 -8.26 -10.43 -28.25
N ILE A 169 -7.64 -9.26 -28.36
CA ILE A 169 -7.28 -8.42 -27.22
C ILE A 169 -8.53 -7.89 -26.53
N ALA A 170 -9.48 -7.32 -27.28
CA ALA A 170 -10.70 -6.75 -26.74
C ALA A 170 -11.57 -7.78 -26.02
N SER A 171 -11.56 -9.04 -26.47
CA SER A 171 -12.33 -10.13 -25.85
C SER A 171 -11.95 -10.42 -24.41
N PHE A 172 -10.76 -10.04 -23.98
CA PHE A 172 -10.28 -10.23 -22.59
C PHE A 172 -11.01 -9.35 -21.58
N TYR A 173 -11.47 -8.17 -21.99
CA TYR A 173 -12.08 -7.15 -21.12
C TYR A 173 -13.58 -7.35 -20.97
N ASP A 174 -14.16 -6.91 -19.86
CA ASP A 174 -15.61 -6.89 -19.64
C ASP A 174 -16.24 -5.65 -20.27
N TYR A 175 -15.51 -4.53 -20.31
CA TYR A 175 -15.88 -3.32 -21.05
C TYR A 175 -14.65 -2.68 -21.70
N LEU A 176 -14.90 -1.88 -22.73
CA LEU A 176 -13.87 -1.13 -23.43
C LEU A 176 -13.98 0.35 -23.07
N GLU A 177 -12.87 1.08 -23.16
CA GLU A 177 -12.79 2.46 -22.72
C GLU A 177 -12.34 3.38 -23.83
N ILE A 178 -12.97 4.55 -23.91
CA ILE A 178 -12.55 5.67 -24.76
C ILE A 178 -12.46 6.93 -23.90
N GLN A 179 -11.59 7.86 -24.31
CA GLN A 179 -11.34 9.08 -23.56
C GLN A 179 -11.47 10.32 -24.44
N PRO A 180 -11.66 11.53 -23.85
CA PRO A 180 -11.65 12.80 -24.58
C PRO A 180 -10.39 12.94 -25.43
N LEU A 181 -10.52 13.53 -26.62
CA LEU A 181 -9.39 13.69 -27.55
C LEU A 181 -8.25 14.48 -26.93
N GLY A 182 -8.56 15.45 -26.06
CA GLY A 182 -7.60 16.27 -25.33
C GLY A 182 -6.60 15.46 -24.51
N ASN A 183 -7.02 14.30 -23.96
CA ASN A 183 -6.15 13.42 -23.19
C ASN A 183 -5.01 12.84 -24.05
N ASN A 184 -5.24 12.68 -25.36
CA ASN A 184 -4.33 12.01 -26.30
C ASN A 184 -3.69 12.98 -27.31
N ARG A 185 -3.89 14.27 -27.21
CA ARG A 185 -3.30 15.28 -28.14
C ARG A 185 -1.78 15.29 -28.14
N PHE A 186 -1.13 14.75 -27.13
CA PHE A 186 0.32 14.58 -27.15
C PHE A 186 0.77 13.72 -28.35
N MET A 187 -0.05 12.78 -28.83
CA MET A 187 0.23 11.96 -30.01
C MET A 187 0.25 12.76 -31.31
N VAL A 188 -0.46 13.90 -31.35
CA VAL A 188 -0.38 14.84 -32.47
C VAL A 188 0.92 15.65 -32.37
N ARG A 189 1.29 16.09 -31.16
CA ARG A 189 2.51 16.86 -30.91
C ARG A 189 3.79 16.07 -31.21
N ASP A 190 3.82 14.78 -30.86
CA ASP A 190 4.98 13.91 -31.08
C ASP A 190 5.00 13.25 -32.47
N GLY A 191 3.97 13.50 -33.30
CA GLY A 191 3.86 12.98 -34.67
C GLY A 191 3.42 11.53 -34.79
N THR A 192 2.96 10.91 -33.69
CA THR A 192 2.37 9.54 -33.71
C THR A 192 1.12 9.51 -34.59
N VAL A 193 0.31 10.56 -34.53
CA VAL A 193 -0.87 10.78 -35.39
C VAL A 193 -0.81 12.17 -36.03
N ARG A 194 -1.59 12.38 -37.09
CA ARG A 194 -1.56 13.62 -37.89
C ARG A 194 -2.38 14.73 -37.26
N ASP A 195 -3.57 14.39 -36.78
CA ASP A 195 -4.58 15.35 -36.34
C ASP A 195 -5.63 14.70 -35.40
N ASP A 196 -6.58 15.49 -34.94
CA ASP A 196 -7.70 15.02 -34.11
C ASP A 196 -8.61 14.00 -34.83
N GLU A 197 -8.66 13.95 -36.18
CA GLU A 197 -9.45 12.93 -36.88
C GLU A 197 -8.84 11.54 -36.71
N ASP A 198 -7.54 11.40 -36.70
CA ASP A 198 -6.89 10.12 -36.40
C ASP A 198 -7.24 9.65 -34.95
N LEU A 199 -7.28 10.58 -34.00
CA LEU A 199 -7.70 10.28 -32.61
C LEU A 199 -9.18 9.84 -32.52
N LYS A 200 -10.08 10.53 -33.29
CA LYS A 200 -11.48 10.12 -33.39
C LYS A 200 -11.61 8.73 -34.01
N ASP A 201 -10.80 8.43 -35.03
CA ASP A 201 -10.80 7.11 -35.68
C ASP A 201 -10.37 5.99 -34.71
N PHE A 202 -9.45 6.25 -33.77
CA PHE A 202 -9.10 5.30 -32.71
C PHE A 202 -10.30 5.03 -31.80
N ASN A 203 -10.98 6.06 -31.33
CA ASN A 203 -12.18 5.89 -30.51
C ASN A 203 -13.31 5.19 -31.27
N ARG A 204 -13.55 5.55 -32.55
CA ARG A 204 -14.53 4.84 -33.41
C ARG A 204 -14.18 3.37 -33.58
N THR A 205 -12.89 3.03 -33.67
CA THR A 205 -12.39 1.64 -33.72
C THR A 205 -12.77 0.88 -32.45
N VAL A 206 -12.58 1.48 -31.28
CA VAL A 206 -12.98 0.86 -30.00
C VAL A 206 -14.50 0.67 -29.95
N VAL A 207 -15.29 1.66 -30.35
CA VAL A 207 -16.74 1.55 -30.42
C VAL A 207 -17.18 0.40 -31.32
N LYS A 208 -16.61 0.30 -32.53
CA LYS A 208 -16.90 -0.79 -33.47
C LYS A 208 -16.55 -2.16 -32.91
N LEU A 209 -15.42 -2.28 -32.21
CA LEU A 209 -15.03 -3.52 -31.53
C LEU A 209 -16.04 -3.91 -30.43
N GLY A 210 -16.50 -2.92 -29.65
CA GLY A 210 -17.54 -3.14 -28.63
C GLY A 210 -18.85 -3.64 -29.23
N GLU A 211 -19.30 -3.05 -30.34
CA GLU A 211 -20.50 -3.48 -31.07
C GLU A 211 -20.36 -4.91 -31.61
N GLU A 212 -19.26 -5.24 -32.29
CA GLU A 212 -19.05 -6.59 -32.84
C GLU A 212 -18.92 -7.68 -31.76
N LEU A 213 -18.36 -7.34 -30.59
CA LEU A 213 -18.15 -8.28 -29.50
C LEU A 213 -19.27 -8.27 -28.44
N GLY A 214 -20.28 -7.40 -28.60
CA GLY A 214 -21.34 -7.24 -27.64
C GLY A 214 -20.85 -6.74 -26.27
N LYS A 215 -19.81 -5.91 -26.24
CA LYS A 215 -19.21 -5.35 -25.03
C LYS A 215 -19.55 -3.86 -24.87
N PRO A 216 -19.94 -3.41 -23.67
CA PRO A 216 -20.15 -1.99 -23.44
C PRO A 216 -18.86 -1.19 -23.64
N VAL A 217 -19.00 -0.02 -24.27
CA VAL A 217 -17.92 0.97 -24.39
C VAL A 217 -18.26 2.14 -23.47
N CYS A 218 -17.35 2.47 -22.55
CA CYS A 218 -17.52 3.56 -21.59
C CYS A 218 -16.58 4.72 -21.93
N ALA A 219 -17.11 5.93 -21.91
CA ALA A 219 -16.33 7.15 -21.98
C ALA A 219 -15.89 7.56 -20.57
N THR A 220 -14.59 7.68 -20.34
CA THR A 220 -13.99 8.06 -19.04
C THR A 220 -13.11 9.30 -19.19
N GLY A 221 -12.97 10.08 -18.12
CA GLY A 221 -12.24 11.36 -18.16
C GLY A 221 -10.75 11.25 -17.85
N ASP A 222 -10.30 10.15 -17.24
CA ASP A 222 -8.94 10.01 -16.68
C ASP A 222 -8.58 11.19 -15.75
N VAL A 223 -9.46 11.48 -14.81
CA VAL A 223 -9.42 12.69 -13.96
C VAL A 223 -8.20 12.68 -13.04
N HIS A 224 -7.41 13.76 -13.09
CA HIS A 224 -6.25 13.99 -12.23
C HIS A 224 -6.37 15.22 -11.35
N PHE A 225 -7.30 16.12 -11.66
CA PHE A 225 -7.60 17.32 -10.86
C PHE A 225 -9.08 17.73 -11.03
N LEU A 226 -9.59 18.55 -10.12
CA LEU A 226 -11.01 18.87 -10.04
C LEU A 226 -11.43 19.88 -11.11
N ASP A 227 -10.90 21.08 -11.04
CA ASP A 227 -11.25 22.17 -11.92
C ASP A 227 -10.13 22.44 -12.96
N PRO A 228 -10.44 23.02 -14.13
CA PRO A 228 -9.43 23.32 -15.15
C PRO A 228 -8.24 24.16 -14.62
N GLU A 229 -8.49 25.05 -13.67
CA GLU A 229 -7.49 25.92 -13.06
C GLU A 229 -6.51 25.15 -12.16
N ASP A 230 -6.84 23.97 -11.71
CA ASP A 230 -6.01 23.11 -10.85
C ASP A 230 -4.86 22.43 -11.61
N GLU A 231 -4.85 22.53 -12.93
CA GLU A 231 -3.78 21.95 -13.77
C GLU A 231 -2.38 22.44 -13.33
N VAL A 232 -2.28 23.67 -12.84
CA VAL A 232 -1.01 24.25 -12.36
C VAL A 232 -0.38 23.43 -11.24
N TYR A 233 -1.16 22.84 -10.34
CA TYR A 233 -0.64 22.00 -9.26
C TYR A 233 0.01 20.72 -9.82
N ARG A 234 -0.60 20.14 -10.86
CA ARG A 234 -0.03 18.99 -11.57
C ARG A 234 1.30 19.36 -12.24
N HIS A 235 1.38 20.52 -12.89
CA HIS A 235 2.62 21.02 -13.51
C HIS A 235 3.74 21.17 -12.47
N ILE A 236 3.46 21.80 -11.31
CA ILE A 236 4.43 21.96 -10.21
C ILE A 236 4.94 20.61 -9.73
N LEU A 237 4.03 19.64 -9.51
CA LEU A 237 4.37 18.31 -9.01
C LEU A 237 5.18 17.49 -10.02
N LEU A 238 4.84 17.54 -11.30
CA LEU A 238 5.60 16.86 -12.37
C LEU A 238 6.98 17.49 -12.57
N ALA A 239 7.07 18.83 -12.54
CA ALA A 239 8.34 19.55 -12.61
C ALA A 239 9.27 19.19 -11.44
N SER A 240 8.72 19.03 -10.23
CA SER A 240 9.50 18.58 -9.06
C SER A 240 10.13 17.19 -9.25
N LYS A 241 9.51 16.35 -10.07
CA LYS A 241 9.99 15.01 -10.47
C LYS A 241 10.81 15.02 -11.75
N LYS A 242 11.04 16.19 -12.36
CA LYS A 242 11.82 16.40 -13.59
C LYS A 242 11.24 15.70 -14.83
N PHE A 243 9.92 15.62 -14.94
CA PHE A 243 9.29 15.18 -16.17
C PHE A 243 9.52 16.22 -17.29
N ALA A 244 9.91 15.75 -18.47
CA ALA A 244 10.24 16.63 -19.60
C ALA A 244 9.01 17.37 -20.15
N ASP A 245 7.84 16.79 -20.00
CA ASP A 245 6.53 17.28 -20.42
C ASP A 245 5.71 17.94 -19.29
N ALA A 246 6.38 18.32 -18.18
CA ALA A 246 5.71 18.84 -16.99
C ALA A 246 4.83 20.07 -17.26
N ASN A 247 5.14 20.87 -18.26
CA ASN A 247 4.42 22.10 -18.62
C ASN A 247 3.43 21.90 -19.80
N GLU A 248 3.33 20.69 -20.33
CA GLU A 248 2.40 20.43 -21.43
C GLU A 248 0.97 20.37 -20.91
N PRO A 249 0.04 21.16 -21.50
CA PRO A 249 -1.34 21.14 -21.05
C PRO A 249 -2.02 19.84 -21.40
N VAL A 250 -2.68 19.22 -20.41
CA VAL A 250 -3.51 18.04 -20.58
C VAL A 250 -4.79 18.21 -19.79
N PRO A 251 -5.97 18.33 -20.42
CA PRO A 251 -7.21 18.69 -19.76
C PRO A 251 -7.83 17.54 -18.98
N LEU A 252 -7.16 17.04 -17.94
CA LEU A 252 -7.56 15.91 -17.11
C LEU A 252 -8.44 16.32 -15.91
N TYR A 253 -9.28 17.34 -16.09
CA TYR A 253 -10.19 17.81 -15.06
C TYR A 253 -11.49 16.99 -14.99
N PHE A 254 -12.19 17.10 -13.89
CA PHE A 254 -13.48 16.42 -13.68
C PHE A 254 -14.59 17.13 -14.49
N ARG A 255 -15.03 16.48 -15.56
CA ARG A 255 -16.07 16.99 -16.45
C ARG A 255 -17.46 16.58 -15.98
N THR A 256 -18.41 17.50 -16.14
CA THR A 256 -19.82 17.20 -16.00
C THR A 256 -20.31 16.29 -17.14
N THR A 257 -21.52 15.71 -16.99
CA THR A 257 -22.13 14.88 -18.04
C THR A 257 -22.27 15.65 -19.36
N ASP A 258 -22.69 16.92 -19.29
CA ASP A 258 -22.86 17.76 -20.50
C ASP A 258 -21.52 18.04 -21.20
N GLU A 259 -20.46 18.27 -20.44
CA GLU A 259 -19.11 18.44 -20.98
C GLU A 259 -18.61 17.15 -21.61
N MET A 260 -18.82 15.99 -20.96
CA MET A 260 -18.45 14.70 -21.53
C MET A 260 -19.22 14.41 -22.82
N LEU A 261 -20.53 14.70 -22.88
CA LEU A 261 -21.34 14.54 -24.10
C LEU A 261 -20.81 15.36 -25.26
N LYS A 262 -20.30 16.59 -25.01
CA LYS A 262 -19.67 17.45 -26.03
C LYS A 262 -18.34 16.84 -26.54
N GLU A 263 -17.55 16.24 -25.65
CA GLU A 263 -16.27 15.59 -26.04
C GLU A 263 -16.46 14.45 -27.04
N PHE A 264 -17.66 13.81 -27.04
CA PHE A 264 -17.97 12.65 -27.88
C PHE A 264 -19.05 12.93 -28.93
N ASP A 265 -19.43 14.19 -29.20
CA ASP A 265 -20.47 14.57 -30.15
C ASP A 265 -20.21 14.06 -31.59
N TYR A 266 -18.95 13.87 -31.96
CA TYR A 266 -18.53 13.29 -33.25
C TYR A 266 -18.95 11.84 -33.46
N LEU A 267 -19.40 11.12 -32.43
CA LEU A 267 -19.99 9.79 -32.52
C LEU A 267 -21.48 9.83 -32.90
N GLY A 268 -22.09 11.01 -32.89
CA GLY A 268 -23.52 11.22 -33.00
C GLY A 268 -24.23 11.15 -31.63
N LYS A 269 -25.35 11.85 -31.51
CA LYS A 269 -26.04 12.09 -30.22
C LYS A 269 -26.39 10.80 -29.45
N GLU A 270 -26.90 9.79 -30.15
CA GLU A 270 -27.34 8.53 -29.54
C GLU A 270 -26.14 7.73 -29.01
N LYS A 271 -25.09 7.60 -29.82
CA LYS A 271 -23.87 6.87 -29.44
C LYS A 271 -23.09 7.60 -28.35
N ALA A 272 -23.01 8.94 -28.41
CA ALA A 272 -22.41 9.73 -27.34
C ALA A 272 -23.15 9.51 -26.00
N TYR A 273 -24.48 9.52 -26.01
CA TYR A 273 -25.26 9.24 -24.81
C TYR A 273 -25.07 7.81 -24.30
N GLU A 274 -25.00 6.84 -25.20
CA GLU A 274 -24.75 5.43 -24.87
C GLU A 274 -23.42 5.28 -24.12
N VAL A 275 -22.31 5.79 -24.65
CA VAL A 275 -20.97 5.59 -24.08
C VAL A 275 -20.72 6.44 -22.82
N VAL A 276 -21.31 7.64 -22.74
CA VAL A 276 -21.12 8.57 -21.60
C VAL A 276 -22.06 8.25 -20.44
N VAL A 277 -23.32 7.90 -20.72
CA VAL A 277 -24.35 7.78 -19.67
C VAL A 277 -24.81 6.34 -19.50
N THR A 278 -25.31 5.71 -20.55
CA THR A 278 -25.97 4.39 -20.45
C THR A 278 -25.00 3.31 -19.99
N ASN A 279 -23.86 3.18 -20.67
CA ASN A 279 -22.90 2.12 -20.38
C ASN A 279 -22.14 2.35 -19.07
N THR A 280 -21.79 3.59 -18.74
CA THR A 280 -21.13 3.91 -17.47
C THR A 280 -22.02 3.58 -16.26
N ARG A 281 -23.32 3.89 -16.36
CA ARG A 281 -24.31 3.48 -15.35
C ARG A 281 -24.45 1.97 -15.25
N ALA A 282 -24.54 1.28 -16.39
CA ALA A 282 -24.68 -0.18 -16.41
C ALA A 282 -23.46 -0.90 -15.79
N ILE A 283 -22.25 -0.32 -15.86
CA ILE A 283 -21.09 -0.83 -15.15
C ILE A 283 -21.21 -0.53 -13.65
N ALA A 284 -21.55 0.71 -13.28
CA ALA A 284 -21.68 1.12 -11.89
C ALA A 284 -22.76 0.32 -11.13
N GLU A 285 -23.89 0.03 -11.77
CA GLU A 285 -25.01 -0.74 -11.20
C GLU A 285 -24.68 -2.22 -10.93
N GLN A 286 -23.58 -2.75 -11.48
CA GLN A 286 -23.08 -4.09 -11.17
C GLN A 286 -22.31 -4.15 -9.86
N VAL A 287 -21.91 -3.01 -9.31
CA VAL A 287 -21.14 -2.93 -8.07
C VAL A 287 -22.10 -2.94 -6.89
N GLU A 288 -21.93 -3.91 -5.99
CA GLU A 288 -22.66 -4.01 -4.74
C GLU A 288 -22.20 -2.93 -3.75
N ASP A 289 -23.00 -2.67 -2.73
CA ASP A 289 -22.55 -1.84 -1.60
C ASP A 289 -21.51 -2.61 -0.77
N ILE A 290 -20.25 -2.22 -0.91
CA ILE A 290 -19.10 -2.90 -0.30
C ILE A 290 -18.58 -2.07 0.85
N GLU A 291 -18.70 -2.60 2.07
CA GLU A 291 -18.01 -2.05 3.21
C GLU A 291 -16.54 -2.50 3.17
N LEU A 292 -15.61 -1.56 2.92
CA LEU A 292 -14.17 -1.84 2.81
C LEU A 292 -13.60 -2.38 4.12
N LEU A 293 -13.91 -1.71 5.23
CA LEU A 293 -13.51 -2.07 6.59
C LEU A 293 -14.72 -1.93 7.51
N PRO A 294 -15.12 -2.98 8.26
CA PRO A 294 -16.27 -2.92 9.16
C PRO A 294 -16.08 -1.87 10.25
N LYS A 295 -16.98 -0.88 10.34
CA LYS A 295 -16.88 0.19 11.32
C LYS A 295 -17.06 -0.33 12.75
N GLY A 296 -16.15 0.05 13.65
CA GLY A 296 -16.21 -0.25 15.08
C GLY A 296 -16.17 -1.75 15.42
N LYS A 297 -15.66 -2.58 14.52
CA LYS A 297 -15.50 -4.02 14.75
C LYS A 297 -14.02 -4.39 14.80
N LEU A 298 -13.54 -4.69 15.99
CA LEU A 298 -12.19 -5.23 16.22
C LEU A 298 -12.17 -6.73 15.92
N PHE A 299 -11.13 -7.19 15.23
CA PHE A 299 -10.79 -8.58 14.97
C PHE A 299 -9.50 -8.92 15.74
N PRO A 300 -9.58 -9.28 17.03
CA PRO A 300 -8.40 -9.56 17.83
C PRO A 300 -7.76 -10.87 17.40
N PRO A 301 -6.43 -10.98 17.42
CA PRO A 301 -5.76 -12.28 17.28
C PRO A 301 -6.10 -13.17 18.47
N ARG A 302 -5.89 -14.48 18.34
CA ARG A 302 -6.07 -15.42 19.44
C ARG A 302 -4.74 -15.65 20.16
N LEU A 303 -4.83 -15.71 21.48
CA LEU A 303 -3.72 -16.12 22.35
C LEU A 303 -4.30 -17.10 23.37
N GLU A 304 -3.80 -18.33 23.36
CA GLU A 304 -4.31 -19.38 24.23
C GLU A 304 -4.28 -18.96 25.71
N ASN A 305 -5.35 -19.24 26.43
CA ASN A 305 -5.53 -18.98 27.87
C ASN A 305 -5.30 -17.54 28.32
N SER A 306 -5.41 -16.54 27.39
CA SER A 306 -5.13 -15.14 27.72
C SER A 306 -5.97 -14.61 28.88
N GLU A 307 -7.25 -14.96 28.92
CA GLU A 307 -8.18 -14.52 29.96
C GLU A 307 -7.83 -15.13 31.32
N GLU A 308 -7.66 -16.45 31.39
CA GLU A 308 -7.34 -17.16 32.63
C GLU A 308 -5.95 -16.78 33.15
N ASP A 309 -4.97 -16.66 32.25
CA ASP A 309 -3.59 -16.31 32.62
C ASP A 309 -3.50 -14.90 33.15
N LEU A 310 -4.15 -13.92 32.48
CA LEU A 310 -4.19 -12.53 32.94
C LEU A 310 -4.85 -12.43 34.32
N ASN A 311 -6.02 -13.04 34.47
CA ASN A 311 -6.78 -13.03 35.74
C ASN A 311 -5.95 -13.65 36.87
N ARG A 312 -5.37 -14.82 36.66
CA ARG A 312 -4.52 -15.49 37.66
C ARG A 312 -3.28 -14.67 38.02
N MET A 313 -2.62 -14.07 37.05
CA MET A 313 -1.42 -13.27 37.23
C MET A 313 -1.71 -12.00 38.05
N VAL A 314 -2.79 -11.32 37.72
CA VAL A 314 -3.19 -10.06 38.38
C VAL A 314 -3.53 -10.30 39.87
N TRP A 315 -4.40 -11.26 40.16
CA TRP A 315 -4.75 -11.58 41.56
C TRP A 315 -3.57 -12.16 42.34
N GLY A 316 -2.76 -13.03 41.69
CA GLY A 316 -1.55 -13.57 42.29
C GLY A 316 -0.57 -12.45 42.71
N LYS A 317 -0.36 -11.46 41.83
CA LYS A 317 0.51 -10.33 42.14
C LYS A 317 -0.07 -9.39 43.22
N ALA A 318 -1.39 -9.18 43.20
CA ALA A 318 -2.06 -8.42 44.25
C ALA A 318 -1.86 -9.06 45.63
N HIS A 319 -2.05 -10.36 45.78
CA HIS A 319 -1.81 -11.09 47.04
C HIS A 319 -0.32 -11.11 47.40
N GLU A 320 0.60 -11.24 46.45
CA GLU A 320 2.04 -11.14 46.71
C GLU A 320 2.42 -9.78 47.34
N LEU A 321 1.85 -8.69 46.85
CA LEU A 321 2.19 -7.34 47.27
C LEU A 321 1.46 -6.90 48.55
N TYR A 322 0.19 -7.25 48.68
CA TYR A 322 -0.72 -6.69 49.70
C TYR A 322 -1.26 -7.72 50.67
N GLY A 323 -0.86 -9.01 50.56
CA GLY A 323 -1.26 -10.09 51.51
C GLY A 323 -2.56 -10.79 51.12
N ASP A 324 -2.94 -11.78 51.94
CA ASP A 324 -4.12 -12.60 51.66
C ASP A 324 -5.44 -11.83 51.84
N ASP A 325 -5.50 -10.92 52.85
CA ASP A 325 -6.63 -10.04 53.10
C ASP A 325 -6.42 -8.71 52.35
N LEU A 326 -6.83 -8.69 51.08
CA LEU A 326 -6.68 -7.49 50.23
C LEU A 326 -7.55 -6.33 50.70
N PRO A 327 -7.03 -5.08 50.78
CA PRO A 327 -7.84 -3.91 50.99
C PRO A 327 -8.97 -3.79 49.96
N GLN A 328 -10.18 -3.43 50.45
CA GLN A 328 -11.38 -3.36 49.58
C GLN A 328 -11.19 -2.45 48.36
N LEU A 329 -10.48 -1.34 48.52
CA LEU A 329 -10.15 -0.41 47.43
C LEU A 329 -9.42 -1.11 46.28
N ILE A 330 -8.48 -2.02 46.55
CA ILE A 330 -7.76 -2.79 45.55
C ILE A 330 -8.69 -3.78 44.85
N VAL A 331 -9.50 -4.50 45.64
CA VAL A 331 -10.48 -5.47 45.12
C VAL A 331 -11.47 -4.79 44.19
N ASP A 332 -12.04 -3.65 44.61
CA ASP A 332 -13.01 -2.91 43.80
C ASP A 332 -12.38 -2.40 42.51
N ARG A 333 -11.17 -1.83 42.58
CA ARG A 333 -10.44 -1.36 41.39
C ARG A 333 -10.13 -2.49 40.41
N LEU A 334 -9.60 -3.63 40.87
CA LEU A 334 -9.30 -4.77 40.03
C LEU A 334 -10.55 -5.37 39.37
N ASN A 335 -11.66 -5.46 40.12
CA ASN A 335 -12.92 -5.96 39.57
C ASN A 335 -13.47 -5.05 38.46
N VAL A 336 -13.40 -3.73 38.63
CA VAL A 336 -13.82 -2.76 37.61
C VAL A 336 -12.94 -2.89 36.34
N GLU A 337 -11.63 -2.92 36.52
CA GLU A 337 -10.71 -3.02 35.39
C GLU A 337 -10.81 -4.38 34.67
N LEU A 338 -10.75 -5.50 35.42
CA LEU A 338 -10.87 -6.84 34.86
C LEU A 338 -12.21 -7.06 34.15
N GLY A 339 -13.31 -6.54 34.73
CA GLY A 339 -14.62 -6.59 34.09
C GLY A 339 -14.70 -5.88 32.73
N SER A 340 -13.83 -4.89 32.50
CA SER A 340 -13.74 -4.17 31.23
C SER A 340 -12.73 -4.82 30.24
N ILE A 341 -11.79 -5.63 30.73
CA ILE A 341 -10.66 -6.16 29.98
C ILE A 341 -10.90 -7.62 29.55
N LEU A 342 -11.30 -8.49 30.47
CA LEU A 342 -11.44 -9.92 30.22
C LEU A 342 -12.51 -10.22 29.16
N GLY A 343 -12.19 -11.14 28.24
CA GLY A 343 -13.05 -11.48 27.11
C GLY A 343 -13.12 -10.44 26.00
N LYS A 344 -12.41 -9.30 26.14
CA LYS A 344 -12.43 -8.21 25.16
C LYS A 344 -11.03 -7.73 24.78
N TYR A 345 -10.16 -7.48 25.75
CA TYR A 345 -8.82 -6.91 25.57
C TYR A 345 -7.71 -7.70 26.27
N ASP A 346 -8.02 -8.86 26.84
CA ASP A 346 -7.06 -9.73 27.53
C ASP A 346 -5.90 -10.15 26.61
N VAL A 347 -6.15 -10.36 25.31
CA VAL A 347 -5.11 -10.65 24.33
C VAL A 347 -4.14 -9.47 24.19
N VAL A 348 -4.63 -8.23 24.21
CA VAL A 348 -3.78 -7.01 24.13
C VAL A 348 -2.85 -6.95 25.33
N TYR A 349 -3.40 -7.12 26.54
CA TYR A 349 -2.63 -7.12 27.78
C TYR A 349 -1.61 -8.26 27.85
N MET A 350 -2.03 -9.47 27.52
CA MET A 350 -1.12 -10.63 27.56
C MET A 350 -0.03 -10.58 26.50
N SER A 351 -0.31 -10.00 25.34
CA SER A 351 0.71 -9.75 24.32
C SER A 351 1.77 -8.78 24.82
N ALA A 352 1.35 -7.65 25.37
CA ALA A 352 2.25 -6.66 25.98
C ALA A 352 3.06 -7.28 27.12
N GLN A 353 2.41 -8.03 28.02
CA GLN A 353 3.06 -8.72 29.13
C GLN A 353 4.17 -9.68 28.68
N LYS A 354 3.89 -10.54 27.70
CA LYS A 354 4.87 -11.50 27.16
C LYS A 354 6.05 -10.80 26.51
N LEU A 355 5.80 -9.72 25.76
CA LEU A 355 6.84 -8.90 25.12
C LEU A 355 7.74 -8.22 26.17
N VAL A 356 7.16 -7.61 27.20
CA VAL A 356 7.90 -6.97 28.29
C VAL A 356 8.73 -8.00 29.06
N GLN A 357 8.12 -9.11 29.46
CA GLN A 357 8.78 -10.17 30.22
C GLN A 357 9.99 -10.73 29.45
N ARG A 358 9.83 -11.01 28.14
CA ARG A 358 10.93 -11.52 27.31
C ARG A 358 12.10 -10.55 27.20
N SER A 359 11.82 -9.25 27.13
CA SER A 359 12.86 -8.22 27.14
C SER A 359 13.62 -8.18 28.46
N LEU A 360 12.89 -8.25 29.59
CA LEU A 360 13.47 -8.28 30.94
C LEU A 360 14.35 -9.53 31.14
N GLU A 361 13.92 -10.70 30.69
CA GLU A 361 14.70 -11.94 30.72
C GLU A 361 16.00 -11.82 29.91
N CYS A 362 16.00 -11.02 28.83
CA CYS A 362 17.17 -10.69 28.05
C CYS A 362 18.03 -9.57 28.66
N GLY A 363 17.61 -9.01 29.81
CA GLY A 363 18.34 -8.01 30.55
C GLY A 363 18.12 -6.57 30.09
N TYR A 364 17.05 -6.30 29.33
CA TYR A 364 16.69 -4.94 28.91
C TYR A 364 15.37 -4.50 29.56
N LEU A 365 15.39 -3.33 30.20
CA LEU A 365 14.19 -2.71 30.71
C LEU A 365 13.26 -2.27 29.57
N VAL A 366 11.98 -2.20 29.86
CA VAL A 366 10.97 -1.68 28.93
C VAL A 366 10.23 -0.56 29.63
N GLY A 367 10.16 0.61 29.00
CA GLY A 367 9.32 1.72 29.45
C GLY A 367 7.93 1.62 28.84
N SER A 368 6.89 1.67 29.64
CA SER A 368 5.54 1.92 29.13
C SER A 368 5.34 3.42 28.90
N ARG A 369 4.59 3.79 27.86
CA ARG A 369 4.29 5.17 27.53
C ARG A 369 2.79 5.38 27.41
N GLY A 370 2.35 6.63 27.68
CA GLY A 370 0.95 7.02 27.52
C GLY A 370 0.05 6.57 28.67
N SER A 371 -1.21 6.36 28.36
CA SER A 371 -2.27 6.17 29.35
C SER A 371 -2.29 4.79 30.03
N VAL A 372 -1.47 3.83 29.59
CA VAL A 372 -1.40 2.49 30.22
C VAL A 372 -1.00 2.54 31.70
N GLY A 373 -0.26 3.57 32.12
CA GLY A 373 0.08 3.80 33.54
C GLY A 373 -1.13 4.05 34.45
N SER A 374 -2.33 4.27 33.92
CA SER A 374 -3.58 4.37 34.68
C SER A 374 -4.27 3.03 34.95
N SER A 375 -3.73 1.91 34.40
CA SER A 375 -4.29 0.57 34.60
C SER A 375 -3.56 -0.17 35.75
N LEU A 376 -4.28 -0.46 36.84
CA LEU A 376 -3.78 -1.30 37.93
C LEU A 376 -3.56 -2.76 37.43
N VAL A 377 -4.38 -3.26 36.51
CA VAL A 377 -4.20 -4.56 35.88
C VAL A 377 -2.87 -4.60 35.12
N ALA A 378 -2.52 -3.55 34.38
CA ALA A 378 -1.24 -3.47 33.69
C ALA A 378 -0.03 -3.46 34.67
N TYR A 379 -0.15 -2.77 35.81
CA TYR A 379 0.85 -2.80 36.87
C TYR A 379 1.00 -4.21 37.48
N MET A 380 -0.12 -4.86 37.85
CA MET A 380 -0.09 -6.20 38.41
C MET A 380 0.43 -7.27 37.42
N ALA A 381 0.16 -7.09 36.14
CA ALA A 381 0.68 -7.97 35.08
C ALA A 381 2.16 -7.68 34.73
N GLY A 382 2.77 -6.62 35.27
CA GLY A 382 4.16 -6.25 34.99
C GLY A 382 4.39 -5.60 33.63
N ILE A 383 3.33 -5.01 33.04
CA ILE A 383 3.40 -4.26 31.78
C ILE A 383 3.94 -2.85 32.04
N THR A 384 3.55 -2.22 33.13
CA THR A 384 3.99 -0.90 33.59
C THR A 384 4.54 -0.96 35.01
N GLU A 385 5.45 -0.04 35.34
CA GLU A 385 5.94 0.15 36.70
C GLU A 385 5.12 1.20 37.47
N VAL A 386 4.15 1.85 36.85
CA VAL A 386 3.29 2.86 37.45
C VAL A 386 2.14 2.19 38.19
N ASN A 387 2.09 2.39 39.50
CA ASN A 387 0.97 1.95 40.36
C ASN A 387 -0.11 3.01 40.38
N ALA A 388 -1.25 2.74 39.75
CA ALA A 388 -2.35 3.69 39.61
C ALA A 388 -3.19 3.90 40.88
N LEU A 389 -2.91 3.15 41.95
CA LEU A 389 -3.57 3.33 43.24
C LEU A 389 -3.23 4.70 43.90
N PRO A 390 -4.07 5.20 44.83
CA PRO A 390 -3.70 6.37 45.62
C PRO A 390 -2.38 6.19 46.37
N PRO A 391 -1.67 7.28 46.74
CA PRO A 391 -0.46 7.21 47.54
C PRO A 391 -0.64 6.36 48.79
N HIS A 392 0.28 5.43 49.02
CA HIS A 392 0.17 4.50 50.15
C HIS A 392 1.53 3.95 50.60
N TYR A 393 1.57 3.57 51.88
CA TYR A 393 2.62 2.76 52.43
C TYR A 393 2.31 1.28 52.30
N ARG A 394 3.28 0.48 51.89
CA ARG A 394 3.17 -0.97 51.79
C ARG A 394 4.35 -1.63 52.48
N CYS A 395 4.08 -2.49 53.47
CA CYS A 395 5.14 -3.20 54.17
C CYS A 395 5.64 -4.38 53.33
N PRO A 396 6.93 -4.44 52.97
CA PRO A 396 7.48 -5.54 52.17
C PRO A 396 7.51 -6.87 52.96
N LYS A 397 7.44 -6.83 54.30
CA LYS A 397 7.53 -8.02 55.14
C LYS A 397 6.16 -8.56 55.57
N CYS A 398 5.33 -7.75 56.20
CA CYS A 398 4.04 -8.20 56.73
C CYS A 398 2.82 -7.83 55.90
N ARG A 399 3.03 -7.13 54.76
CA ARG A 399 1.99 -6.68 53.80
C ARG A 399 0.98 -5.66 54.35
N ASN A 400 1.22 -5.10 55.57
CA ASN A 400 0.38 -4.02 56.10
C ASN A 400 0.37 -2.83 55.15
N VAL A 401 -0.79 -2.22 54.90
CA VAL A 401 -1.03 -1.13 53.94
C VAL A 401 -1.73 0.05 54.62
N GLU A 402 -1.29 1.26 54.31
CA GLU A 402 -1.92 2.51 54.75
C GLU A 402 -2.10 3.45 53.54
N PHE A 403 -3.34 3.76 53.18
CA PHE A 403 -3.64 4.69 52.06
C PHE A 403 -3.72 6.14 52.57
N HIS A 404 -3.22 7.07 51.74
CA HIS A 404 -3.18 8.52 51.99
C HIS A 404 -3.74 9.29 50.75
N ALA A 405 -4.91 8.91 50.31
CA ALA A 405 -5.56 9.54 49.16
C ALA A 405 -5.82 11.04 49.43
N GLY A 406 -5.38 11.89 48.49
CA GLY A 406 -5.55 13.33 48.57
C GLY A 406 -4.63 14.08 49.56
N GLU A 407 -3.75 13.37 50.27
CA GLU A 407 -2.80 13.99 51.19
C GLU A 407 -1.46 14.34 50.52
N TYR A 408 -1.05 13.54 49.57
CA TYR A 408 0.20 13.67 48.81
C TYR A 408 -0.06 13.58 47.31
N GLY A 409 0.82 14.16 46.49
CA GLY A 409 0.74 14.08 45.03
C GLY A 409 1.03 12.66 44.48
N CYS A 410 2.00 11.98 45.08
CA CYS A 410 2.31 10.58 44.79
C CYS A 410 2.99 9.91 46.01
N GLY A 411 3.20 8.60 45.91
CA GLY A 411 3.87 7.84 46.96
C GLY A 411 5.29 8.33 47.26
N ALA A 412 6.04 8.79 46.25
CA ALA A 412 7.40 9.31 46.41
C ALA A 412 7.46 10.58 47.28
N ASP A 413 6.39 11.40 47.29
CA ASP A 413 6.30 12.62 48.12
C ASP A 413 6.06 12.34 49.62
N MET A 414 5.76 11.08 49.95
CA MET A 414 5.46 10.69 51.32
C MET A 414 6.73 10.58 52.18
N PRO A 415 6.71 11.00 53.46
CA PRO A 415 7.86 10.86 54.35
C PRO A 415 8.17 9.38 54.62
N ASP A 416 9.42 9.09 54.95
CA ASP A 416 9.82 7.76 55.39
C ASP A 416 9.12 7.35 56.67
N LYS A 417 8.62 6.13 56.74
CA LYS A 417 7.88 5.58 57.87
C LYS A 417 8.23 4.12 58.13
N MET A 418 8.23 3.73 59.39
CA MET A 418 8.36 2.34 59.82
C MET A 418 7.00 1.70 59.98
N CYS A 419 6.87 0.45 59.56
CA CYS A 419 5.64 -0.32 59.73
C CYS A 419 5.32 -0.49 61.24
N PRO A 420 4.14 -0.07 61.71
CA PRO A 420 3.78 -0.17 63.11
C PRO A 420 3.56 -1.62 63.57
N VAL A 421 3.36 -2.56 62.62
CA VAL A 421 3.11 -3.98 62.94
C VAL A 421 4.40 -4.75 63.13
N CYS A 422 5.42 -4.56 62.26
CA CYS A 422 6.62 -5.40 62.26
C CYS A 422 7.94 -4.61 62.32
N GLY A 423 7.89 -3.28 62.36
CA GLY A 423 9.09 -2.43 62.44
C GLY A 423 9.95 -2.38 61.18
N THR A 424 9.50 -2.90 60.06
CA THR A 424 10.23 -2.84 58.77
C THR A 424 9.96 -1.49 58.09
N LYS A 425 10.95 -0.90 57.39
CA LYS A 425 10.72 0.32 56.61
C LYS A 425 9.67 0.05 55.53
N TYR A 426 8.66 0.91 55.45
CA TYR A 426 7.65 0.85 54.42
C TYR A 426 8.23 1.14 53.02
N ALA A 427 7.73 0.46 52.01
CA ALA A 427 7.80 0.92 50.61
C ALA A 427 6.69 1.96 50.40
N LYS A 428 7.00 3.00 49.64
CA LYS A 428 6.09 4.10 49.27
C LYS A 428 5.70 3.91 47.82
N ASP A 429 4.40 3.96 47.50
CA ASP A 429 3.91 3.70 46.14
C ASP A 429 2.60 4.48 45.88
N GLY A 430 2.15 4.52 44.63
CA GLY A 430 0.89 5.08 44.20
C GLY A 430 0.97 6.47 43.56
N PHE A 431 0.24 6.63 42.46
CA PHE A 431 0.19 7.85 41.66
C PHE A 431 -1.22 8.43 41.48
N ASP A 432 -2.24 7.79 42.08
CA ASP A 432 -3.64 8.22 42.08
C ASP A 432 -4.21 8.55 40.69
N ILE A 433 -4.11 7.61 39.76
CA ILE A 433 -4.54 7.81 38.37
C ILE A 433 -5.87 7.08 38.13
N PRO A 434 -6.93 7.77 37.67
CA PRO A 434 -8.20 7.14 37.32
C PRO A 434 -8.07 6.19 36.10
N PHE A 435 -8.74 5.03 36.16
CA PHE A 435 -8.75 4.05 35.08
C PHE A 435 -9.38 4.58 33.79
N GLU A 436 -10.35 5.48 33.92
CA GLU A 436 -11.02 6.13 32.78
C GLU A 436 -10.07 6.92 31.89
N THR A 437 -8.89 7.27 32.34
CA THR A 437 -7.82 7.86 31.53
C THR A 437 -7.35 6.91 30.43
N PHE A 438 -7.43 5.60 30.64
CA PHE A 438 -6.99 4.57 29.69
C PHE A 438 -8.11 4.11 28.76
N LEU A 439 -9.19 3.56 29.29
CA LEU A 439 -10.27 2.98 28.50
C LEU A 439 -11.51 3.87 28.32
N GLY A 440 -11.48 5.08 28.86
CA GLY A 440 -12.64 5.98 28.88
C GLY A 440 -13.75 5.51 29.83
N TYR A 441 -14.82 6.27 29.92
CA TYR A 441 -15.99 5.89 30.68
C TYR A 441 -16.70 4.69 30.06
N GLY A 442 -16.87 3.61 30.84
CA GLY A 442 -17.55 2.39 30.41
C GLY A 442 -16.73 1.50 29.47
N GLY A 443 -15.40 1.71 29.33
CA GLY A 443 -14.52 0.86 28.53
C GLY A 443 -14.76 0.98 27.02
N GLY A 444 -15.19 2.15 26.54
CA GLY A 444 -15.54 2.39 25.14
C GLY A 444 -14.33 2.66 24.20
N LYS A 445 -13.15 2.91 24.77
CA LYS A 445 -11.92 3.16 24.00
C LYS A 445 -11.11 1.87 23.87
N VAL A 446 -10.57 1.61 22.67
CA VAL A 446 -9.61 0.50 22.48
C VAL A 446 -8.31 0.83 23.21
N PRO A 447 -7.76 -0.09 24.03
CA PRO A 447 -6.51 0.15 24.73
C PRO A 447 -5.34 0.26 23.76
N ASP A 448 -4.53 1.30 23.95
CA ASP A 448 -3.28 1.53 23.23
C ASP A 448 -2.11 1.38 24.21
N ILE A 449 -1.32 0.32 24.04
CA ILE A 449 -0.19 0.00 24.92
C ILE A 449 1.10 0.23 24.14
N ASP A 450 1.67 1.41 24.34
CA ASP A 450 2.97 1.79 23.78
C ASP A 450 4.12 1.27 24.66
N LEU A 451 5.06 0.56 24.07
CA LEU A 451 6.21 -0.01 24.74
C LEU A 451 7.51 0.52 24.14
N ASN A 452 8.35 1.13 24.97
CA ASN A 452 9.68 1.59 24.62
C ASN A 452 10.70 0.51 24.95
N PHE A 453 11.18 -0.19 23.93
CA PHE A 453 12.25 -1.17 24.04
C PHE A 453 13.62 -0.52 23.82
N SER A 454 14.69 -1.13 24.34
CA SER A 454 16.04 -0.76 23.91
C SER A 454 16.16 -0.85 22.38
N GLY A 455 16.78 0.17 21.75
CA GLY A 455 17.04 0.15 20.31
C GLY A 455 17.85 -1.07 19.86
N GLU A 456 18.72 -1.60 20.74
CA GLU A 456 19.51 -2.83 20.49
C GLU A 456 18.65 -4.11 20.54
N TYR A 457 17.52 -4.09 21.26
CA TYR A 457 16.65 -5.25 21.45
C TYR A 457 15.39 -5.21 20.56
N GLN A 458 14.99 -4.06 20.03
CA GLN A 458 13.73 -3.85 19.29
C GLN A 458 13.50 -4.89 18.19
N ALA A 459 14.51 -5.21 17.38
CA ALA A 459 14.38 -6.21 16.31
C ALA A 459 14.04 -7.61 16.87
N ARG A 460 14.58 -7.97 18.03
CA ARG A 460 14.27 -9.23 18.73
C ARG A 460 12.85 -9.21 19.31
N ALA A 461 12.40 -8.06 19.81
CA ALA A 461 11.02 -7.89 20.26
C ALA A 461 10.03 -8.10 19.12
N HIS A 462 10.30 -7.52 17.94
CA HIS A 462 9.49 -7.75 16.74
C HIS A 462 9.49 -9.23 16.31
N ALA A 463 10.65 -9.89 16.34
CA ALA A 463 10.74 -11.33 16.05
C ALA A 463 9.90 -12.16 17.04
N HIS A 464 9.88 -11.79 18.33
CA HIS A 464 9.07 -12.46 19.33
C HIS A 464 7.55 -12.30 19.08
N ALA A 465 7.10 -11.13 18.60
CA ALA A 465 5.71 -10.96 18.17
C ALA A 465 5.36 -11.91 17.00
N VAL A 466 6.28 -12.08 16.06
CA VAL A 466 6.12 -13.07 14.95
C VAL A 466 6.10 -14.50 15.46
N GLU A 467 6.88 -14.84 16.50
CA GLU A 467 6.85 -16.16 17.15
C GLU A 467 5.49 -16.43 17.83
N MET A 468 4.89 -15.39 18.46
CA MET A 468 3.60 -15.53 19.15
C MET A 468 2.43 -15.73 18.20
N PHE A 469 2.38 -15.00 17.09
CA PHE A 469 1.20 -14.92 16.21
C PHE A 469 1.38 -15.58 14.85
N GLY A 470 2.61 -15.94 14.47
CA GLY A 470 2.93 -16.52 13.17
C GLY A 470 3.40 -15.52 12.14
N LYS A 471 4.30 -15.96 11.27
CA LYS A 471 4.93 -15.14 10.24
C LYS A 471 3.96 -14.56 9.20
N THR A 472 2.85 -15.26 8.97
CA THR A 472 1.82 -14.87 8.00
C THR A 472 0.75 -13.94 8.57
N GLN A 473 0.79 -13.70 9.90
CA GLN A 473 -0.22 -12.91 10.62
C GLN A 473 0.32 -11.56 11.12
N VAL A 474 1.63 -11.32 11.07
CA VAL A 474 2.25 -10.11 11.60
C VAL A 474 2.89 -9.31 10.47
N PHE A 475 2.46 -8.05 10.36
CA PHE A 475 2.91 -7.13 9.32
C PHE A 475 3.36 -5.80 9.93
N ARG A 476 4.34 -5.16 9.35
CA ARG A 476 4.70 -3.79 9.73
C ARG A 476 3.57 -2.84 9.35
N ALA A 477 3.18 -1.93 10.22
CA ALA A 477 2.23 -0.88 9.88
C ALA A 477 2.82 0.04 8.79
N GLY A 478 2.09 0.24 7.71
CA GLY A 478 2.46 1.13 6.62
C GLY A 478 2.22 2.59 6.99
N THR A 479 3.01 3.48 6.43
CA THR A 479 2.80 4.93 6.51
C THR A 479 2.79 5.54 5.11
N ILE A 480 2.05 6.64 4.96
CA ILE A 480 2.00 7.42 3.73
C ILE A 480 2.62 8.79 4.00
N GLY A 481 3.79 9.02 3.39
CA GLY A 481 4.44 10.33 3.43
C GLY A 481 3.77 11.28 2.44
N THR A 482 3.27 12.41 2.92
CA THR A 482 2.68 13.47 2.12
C THR A 482 3.61 14.65 1.97
N LEU A 483 3.32 15.54 1.03
CA LEU A 483 4.09 16.74 0.80
C LEU A 483 3.80 17.77 1.90
N ALA A 484 4.82 18.05 2.73
CA ALA A 484 4.74 19.05 3.78
C ALA A 484 4.84 20.47 3.21
N GLU A 485 4.24 21.45 3.89
CA GLU A 485 4.16 22.84 3.47
C GLU A 485 5.51 23.45 3.06
N LYS A 486 6.55 23.31 3.89
CA LYS A 486 7.89 23.81 3.60
C LYS A 486 8.49 23.24 2.31
N THR A 487 8.24 21.96 2.02
CA THR A 487 8.71 21.30 0.81
C THR A 487 7.89 21.75 -0.40
N ALA A 488 6.56 21.87 -0.25
CA ALA A 488 5.66 22.38 -1.28
C ALA A 488 6.03 23.80 -1.68
N TYR A 489 6.28 24.68 -0.70
CA TYR A 489 6.75 26.04 -0.93
C TYR A 489 8.04 26.07 -1.77
N GLY A 490 9.00 25.20 -1.45
CA GLY A 490 10.25 25.08 -2.23
C GLY A 490 9.98 24.66 -3.69
N PHE A 491 9.05 23.74 -3.92
CA PHE A 491 8.69 23.29 -5.28
C PHE A 491 8.00 24.40 -6.06
N VAL A 492 7.08 25.14 -5.44
CA VAL A 492 6.39 26.29 -6.05
C VAL A 492 7.38 27.37 -6.44
N LYS A 493 8.26 27.79 -5.53
CA LYS A 493 9.28 28.81 -5.80
C LYS A 493 10.16 28.42 -6.97
N LYS A 494 10.66 27.19 -6.97
CA LYS A 494 11.50 26.67 -8.04
C LYS A 494 10.76 26.63 -9.39
N TYR A 495 9.52 26.15 -9.40
CA TYR A 495 8.69 26.10 -10.60
C TYR A 495 8.47 27.48 -11.22
N LEU A 496 8.12 28.47 -10.39
CA LEU A 496 7.91 29.86 -10.83
C LEU A 496 9.21 30.45 -11.41
N GLU A 497 10.34 30.23 -10.75
CA GLU A 497 11.66 30.72 -11.21
C GLU A 497 12.06 30.07 -12.54
N GLU A 498 11.97 28.74 -12.66
CA GLU A 498 12.33 28.01 -13.89
C GLU A 498 11.44 28.38 -15.09
N ASN A 499 10.20 28.80 -14.85
CA ASN A 499 9.27 29.24 -15.89
C ASN A 499 9.23 30.77 -16.08
N GLY A 500 10.05 31.55 -15.35
CA GLY A 500 10.09 32.99 -15.45
C GLY A 500 8.79 33.72 -15.03
N ILE A 501 7.99 33.09 -14.14
CA ILE A 501 6.71 33.60 -13.67
C ILE A 501 6.92 34.43 -12.43
N ALA A 502 6.62 35.73 -12.50
CA ALA A 502 6.60 36.64 -11.35
C ALA A 502 5.30 36.44 -10.56
N ALA A 503 5.40 36.10 -9.28
CA ALA A 503 4.26 35.93 -8.38
C ALA A 503 4.49 36.63 -7.04
N GLY A 504 3.45 37.25 -6.50
CA GLY A 504 3.46 37.78 -5.13
C GLY A 504 3.32 36.68 -4.08
N ASN A 505 3.59 37.00 -2.81
CA ASN A 505 3.55 36.04 -1.71
C ASN A 505 2.19 35.34 -1.59
N ALA A 506 1.08 36.06 -1.73
CA ALA A 506 -0.26 35.48 -1.65
C ALA A 506 -0.50 34.40 -2.72
N GLU A 507 0.02 34.57 -3.92
CA GLU A 507 -0.09 33.58 -4.99
C GLU A 507 0.83 32.36 -4.71
N ILE A 508 2.03 32.59 -4.19
CA ILE A 508 2.94 31.53 -3.78
C ILE A 508 2.30 30.70 -2.68
N ASP A 509 1.67 31.34 -1.69
CA ASP A 509 0.99 30.66 -0.59
C ASP A 509 -0.21 29.84 -1.10
N ARG A 510 -1.01 30.39 -2.03
CA ARG A 510 -2.13 29.69 -2.67
C ARG A 510 -1.66 28.43 -3.41
N LEU A 511 -0.63 28.57 -4.24
CA LEU A 511 -0.06 27.43 -4.97
C LEU A 511 0.55 26.39 -4.04
N THR A 512 1.18 26.84 -2.96
CA THR A 512 1.74 25.95 -1.92
C THR A 512 0.63 25.15 -1.24
N ALA A 513 -0.45 25.81 -0.81
CA ALA A 513 -1.59 25.17 -0.16
C ALA A 513 -2.23 24.08 -1.04
N GLY A 514 -2.33 24.32 -2.37
CA GLY A 514 -2.85 23.33 -3.32
C GLY A 514 -1.94 22.11 -3.55
N CYS A 515 -0.65 22.21 -3.21
CA CYS A 515 0.30 21.11 -3.31
C CYS A 515 0.49 20.32 -1.99
N VAL A 516 0.13 20.91 -0.84
CA VAL A 516 0.27 20.27 0.49
C VAL A 516 -0.64 19.05 0.60
N GLY A 517 -0.17 18.01 1.29
CA GLY A 517 -0.95 16.79 1.55
C GLY A 517 -0.97 15.78 0.40
N VAL A 518 -0.44 16.11 -0.76
CA VAL A 518 -0.32 15.16 -1.87
C VAL A 518 0.64 14.03 -1.49
N ARG A 519 0.25 12.78 -1.77
CA ARG A 519 1.08 11.59 -1.53
C ARG A 519 2.42 11.70 -2.26
N ARG A 520 3.50 11.48 -1.53
CA ARG A 520 4.86 11.51 -2.05
C ARG A 520 5.52 10.14 -2.05
N THR A 521 5.47 9.44 -0.94
CA THR A 521 6.13 8.14 -0.74
C THR A 521 5.34 7.29 0.24
N THR A 522 5.70 6.02 0.31
CA THR A 522 5.27 5.10 1.34
C THR A 522 6.44 4.77 2.25
N GLY A 523 6.15 4.38 3.46
CA GLY A 523 7.15 4.02 4.46
C GLY A 523 6.62 2.98 5.43
N GLN A 524 7.39 2.73 6.48
CA GLN A 524 7.01 1.86 7.58
C GLN A 524 6.92 2.65 8.89
N HIS A 525 5.97 2.29 9.72
CA HIS A 525 5.91 2.82 11.09
C HIS A 525 7.14 2.31 11.89
N PRO A 526 7.82 3.15 12.68
CA PRO A 526 9.07 2.77 13.34
C PRO A 526 8.92 1.66 14.38
N GLY A 527 7.75 1.51 14.99
CA GLY A 527 7.49 0.53 16.04
C GLY A 527 6.21 -0.28 15.85
N GLY A 528 5.31 0.12 14.95
CA GLY A 528 3.99 -0.49 14.82
C GLY A 528 4.00 -1.81 14.06
N LEU A 529 3.44 -2.84 14.66
CA LEU A 529 3.10 -4.12 14.01
C LEU A 529 1.59 -4.33 14.03
N VAL A 530 1.03 -4.69 12.90
CA VAL A 530 -0.38 -5.08 12.77
C VAL A 530 -0.48 -6.59 12.85
N VAL A 531 -1.40 -7.08 13.69
CA VAL A 531 -1.62 -8.50 13.90
C VAL A 531 -2.98 -8.90 13.35
N VAL A 532 -3.00 -9.88 12.45
CA VAL A 532 -4.20 -10.43 11.83
C VAL A 532 -4.61 -11.71 12.56
N PRO A 533 -5.91 -11.98 12.78
CA PRO A 533 -6.38 -13.24 13.34
C PRO A 533 -5.89 -14.46 12.54
N ASP A 534 -5.68 -15.59 13.23
CA ASP A 534 -5.16 -16.84 12.65
C ASP A 534 -6.09 -17.50 11.62
N ASP A 535 -7.38 -17.18 11.67
CA ASP A 535 -8.41 -17.68 10.75
C ASP A 535 -8.72 -16.70 9.58
N MET A 536 -7.94 -15.63 9.44
CA MET A 536 -8.10 -14.60 8.41
C MET A 536 -6.77 -14.31 7.69
N ASP A 537 -6.88 -13.76 6.49
CA ASP A 537 -5.73 -13.27 5.73
C ASP A 537 -5.64 -11.74 5.82
N ILE A 538 -4.45 -11.16 5.65
CA ILE A 538 -4.29 -9.71 5.60
C ILE A 538 -5.10 -9.08 4.46
N GLU A 539 -5.30 -9.79 3.36
CA GLU A 539 -6.09 -9.34 2.21
C GLU A 539 -7.62 -9.34 2.46
N ASP A 540 -8.07 -9.80 3.63
CA ASP A 540 -9.44 -9.52 4.11
C ASP A 540 -9.59 -8.06 4.59
N PHE A 541 -8.47 -7.35 4.82
CA PHE A 541 -8.43 -5.99 5.32
C PHE A 541 -7.74 -5.02 4.36
N CYS A 542 -6.57 -5.36 3.86
CA CYS A 542 -5.80 -4.50 2.94
C CYS A 542 -4.75 -5.30 2.15
N PRO A 543 -4.27 -4.75 1.03
CA PRO A 543 -3.08 -5.26 0.37
C PRO A 543 -1.81 -5.05 1.20
N VAL A 544 -0.71 -5.70 0.81
CA VAL A 544 0.62 -5.51 1.39
C VAL A 544 1.65 -5.14 0.34
N GLN A 545 2.75 -4.52 0.79
CA GLN A 545 3.82 -4.04 -0.10
C GLN A 545 5.17 -3.99 0.62
N HIS A 546 6.24 -3.73 -0.13
CA HIS A 546 7.52 -3.31 0.44
C HIS A 546 7.53 -1.79 0.68
N PRO A 547 8.10 -1.30 1.80
CA PRO A 547 8.17 0.13 2.08
C PRO A 547 9.07 0.85 1.06
N ALA A 548 8.72 2.10 0.73
CA ALA A 548 9.44 2.95 -0.22
C ALA A 548 9.62 2.34 -1.63
N ASP A 549 8.74 1.40 -2.02
CA ASP A 549 8.82 0.67 -3.29
C ASP A 549 10.16 -0.06 -3.50
N ASP A 550 10.81 -0.49 -2.40
CA ASP A 550 12.08 -1.22 -2.41
C ASP A 550 11.83 -2.74 -2.46
N PRO A 551 11.99 -3.39 -3.62
CA PRO A 551 11.73 -4.82 -3.76
C PRO A 551 12.76 -5.70 -3.04
N ASP A 552 13.89 -5.15 -2.64
CA ASP A 552 14.96 -5.86 -1.94
C ASP A 552 14.79 -5.79 -0.41
N SER A 553 13.76 -5.09 0.07
CA SER A 553 13.44 -5.01 1.50
C SER A 553 12.88 -6.33 2.02
N ASP A 554 13.42 -6.82 3.14
CA ASP A 554 12.86 -7.97 3.87
C ASP A 554 11.56 -7.62 4.63
N THR A 555 11.21 -6.32 4.71
CA THR A 555 10.03 -5.85 5.43
C THR A 555 8.81 -5.84 4.52
N ILE A 556 7.70 -6.37 5.03
CA ILE A 556 6.38 -6.28 4.40
C ILE A 556 5.51 -5.35 5.26
N THR A 557 4.93 -4.33 4.63
CA THR A 557 4.03 -3.37 5.28
C THR A 557 2.61 -3.52 4.77
N THR A 558 1.65 -3.06 5.58
CA THR A 558 0.30 -2.79 5.06
C THR A 558 0.36 -1.72 3.97
N HIS A 559 -0.44 -1.88 2.92
CA HIS A 559 -0.56 -0.90 1.84
C HIS A 559 -1.34 0.34 2.29
N PHE A 560 -2.38 0.14 3.11
CA PHE A 560 -3.11 1.21 3.77
C PHE A 560 -2.30 1.75 4.96
N GLU A 561 -2.47 3.02 5.21
CA GLU A 561 -2.01 3.67 6.42
C GLU A 561 -2.81 3.14 7.62
N TYR A 562 -2.15 2.89 8.76
CA TYR A 562 -2.77 2.15 9.87
C TYR A 562 -4.02 2.83 10.43
N HIS A 563 -4.07 4.16 10.51
CA HIS A 563 -5.25 4.87 11.03
C HIS A 563 -6.56 4.55 10.29
N CYS A 564 -6.47 4.05 9.04
CA CYS A 564 -7.65 3.57 8.32
C CYS A 564 -8.21 2.26 8.90
N MET A 565 -7.42 1.51 9.67
CA MET A 565 -7.72 0.15 10.16
C MET A 565 -7.63 0.01 11.69
N GLU A 566 -7.41 1.10 12.42
CA GLU A 566 -7.18 1.08 13.87
C GLU A 566 -8.36 0.48 14.65
N ASP A 567 -9.58 0.62 14.14
CA ASP A 567 -10.78 0.00 14.73
C ASP A 567 -10.90 -1.50 14.46
N ASN A 568 -10.13 -2.03 13.50
CA ASN A 568 -10.31 -3.40 12.99
C ASN A 568 -9.21 -4.37 13.42
N LEU A 569 -7.95 -3.95 13.43
CA LEU A 569 -6.83 -4.82 13.71
C LEU A 569 -6.02 -4.34 14.91
N LEU A 570 -5.54 -5.29 15.71
CA LEU A 570 -4.63 -4.98 16.80
C LEU A 570 -3.31 -4.47 16.25
N LYS A 571 -2.87 -3.32 16.77
CA LYS A 571 -1.53 -2.78 16.60
C LYS A 571 -0.71 -2.98 17.87
N LEU A 572 0.48 -3.48 17.74
CA LEU A 572 1.48 -3.53 18.81
C LEU A 572 2.51 -2.43 18.55
N ASP A 573 2.54 -1.43 19.42
CA ASP A 573 3.51 -0.34 19.33
C ASP A 573 4.77 -0.65 20.16
N MET A 574 5.80 -1.13 19.46
CA MET A 574 7.09 -1.51 20.04
C MET A 574 8.18 -0.59 19.50
N LEU A 575 8.33 0.55 20.15
CA LEU A 575 9.27 1.60 19.75
C LEU A 575 10.68 1.31 20.26
N GLY A 576 11.69 1.60 19.46
CA GLY A 576 13.07 1.63 19.89
C GLY A 576 13.36 2.96 20.58
N HIS A 577 13.94 2.90 21.80
CA HIS A 577 14.30 4.07 22.57
C HIS A 577 15.73 3.93 23.14
N ASP A 578 16.40 5.06 23.32
CA ASP A 578 17.78 5.05 23.84
C ASP A 578 17.86 4.83 25.35
N ASP A 579 16.83 5.26 26.11
CA ASP A 579 16.86 5.19 27.58
C ASP A 579 17.07 3.77 28.12
N PRO A 580 16.36 2.72 27.69
CA PRO A 580 16.62 1.37 28.18
C PRO A 580 18.03 0.87 27.84
N THR A 581 18.61 1.30 26.71
CA THR A 581 19.98 0.98 26.34
C THR A 581 20.98 1.68 27.26
N MET A 582 20.76 2.96 27.52
CA MET A 582 21.63 3.75 28.41
C MET A 582 21.57 3.25 29.86
N ILE A 583 20.38 2.93 30.36
CA ILE A 583 20.21 2.34 31.70
C ILE A 583 20.97 1.02 31.78
N ARG A 584 20.84 0.14 30.81
CA ARG A 584 21.57 -1.13 30.76
C ARG A 584 23.08 -0.93 30.77
N MET A 585 23.58 0.05 30.02
CA MET A 585 25.01 0.41 30.02
C MET A 585 25.45 0.89 31.40
N LEU A 586 24.68 1.75 32.05
CA LEU A 586 25.00 2.25 33.39
C LEU A 586 24.99 1.13 34.43
N GLU A 587 24.01 0.23 34.39
CA GLU A 587 23.97 -0.96 35.26
C GLU A 587 25.23 -1.82 35.08
N ASN A 588 25.67 -2.06 33.85
CA ASN A 588 26.85 -2.84 33.55
C ASN A 588 28.17 -2.15 34.04
N LEU A 589 28.24 -0.82 33.98
CA LEU A 589 29.41 -0.05 34.40
C LEU A 589 29.51 0.10 35.92
N THR A 590 28.35 0.26 36.58
CA THR A 590 28.33 0.59 38.02
C THR A 590 28.03 -0.62 38.92
N GLY A 591 27.41 -1.67 38.36
CA GLY A 591 26.88 -2.79 39.15
C GLY A 591 25.61 -2.46 39.95
N VAL A 592 25.04 -1.25 39.75
CA VAL A 592 23.83 -0.80 40.45
C VAL A 592 22.62 -1.21 39.64
N ASN A 593 21.62 -1.83 40.28
CA ASN A 593 20.33 -2.11 39.67
C ASN A 593 19.48 -0.83 39.68
N ALA A 594 19.15 -0.31 38.50
CA ALA A 594 18.36 0.91 38.34
C ALA A 594 16.99 0.86 39.04
N ARG A 595 16.35 -0.30 39.08
CA ARG A 595 15.07 -0.52 39.77
C ARG A 595 15.16 -0.46 41.30
N ALA A 596 16.36 -0.57 41.83
CA ALA A 596 16.59 -0.49 43.29
C ALA A 596 16.82 0.94 43.77
N ILE A 597 16.98 1.91 42.89
CA ILE A 597 17.15 3.31 43.22
C ILE A 597 15.77 3.86 43.63
N PRO A 598 15.64 4.42 44.87
CA PRO A 598 14.39 5.01 45.31
C PRO A 598 14.02 6.25 44.47
N LEU A 599 12.73 6.41 44.10
CA LEU A 599 12.27 7.59 43.35
C LEU A 599 12.30 8.90 44.15
N ASP A 600 12.48 8.82 45.43
CA ASP A 600 12.59 9.94 46.39
C ASP A 600 14.04 10.21 46.84
N ASP A 601 15.02 9.63 46.17
CA ASP A 601 16.42 9.94 46.40
C ASP A 601 16.69 11.40 45.98
N PRO A 602 17.22 12.25 46.88
CA PRO A 602 17.42 13.66 46.58
C PRO A 602 18.60 13.93 45.61
N ASP A 603 19.52 12.97 45.46
CA ASP A 603 20.69 13.07 44.59
C ASP A 603 20.42 12.45 43.21
#